data_bbb5c8dd42fcbfb652ebb917b06b2f57
#
_entry.id   bbb5c8dd42fcbfb652ebb917b06b2f57
#
_cell.length_a   1.000
_cell.length_b   1.000
_cell.length_c   1.000
_cell.angle_alpha   90.00
_cell.angle_beta   90.00
_cell.angle_gamma   90.00
#
_symmetry.space_group_name_H-M   'P 1'
#
loop_
_entity.id
_entity.type
_entity.pdbx_description
1 polymer ?
#
loop_
_entity_poly.entity_id
_entity_poly.type
_entity_poly.pdbx_seq_one_letter_code
_entity_poly.pdbx_strand_id
1 'polypeptide(L)'
;MRKTKTHNVLRRLLAFVLIVSLLPLGYAGNVMAATTGTRNVSIQVTYGQTDARNVYGMINSMRRNLSDAWYWDANNYTKTYCNNLQPLTYDYALEQVAMKRAAEIALSYSHTRPNGTNYYTAYSENGVYAGVYAENIGVNYSSASALHNAMREDNANYSGQEQRRNMLNSQFTAVGIGHVYYNGYHYWVEEFANTVTRTSYTTPNNQTTTVNNIQIAESNITSDQIVVPSSIGNYIQMSAGQTIDLSGCYENIKVSNHWPSNANCPIVQGLNMYVSNTAVAYISGTKLIANTAGSTTLTLNRPDGRIPLQIPVQVTGANNSNNTYSYYIPNASVGTIVDQTYTGYDIRPSVSVWLNGGYLYAVSYTHLRA
;
A
#
# COMPACT_ATOMS: atom_id res chain seq x y z
N MET A 1 53.26 42.54 24.66
CA MET A 1 53.08 41.32 23.86
C MET A 1 51.75 40.66 24.14
N ARG A 2 50.62 41.19 23.64
CA ARG A 2 49.29 40.58 23.81
C ARG A 2 48.27 41.18 22.83
N LYS A 3 48.57 41.12 21.50
CA LYS A 3 47.64 41.62 20.46
C LYS A 3 47.50 40.71 19.23
N THR A 4 48.03 39.48 19.23
CA THR A 4 48.06 38.61 18.06
C THR A 4 47.14 37.39 18.14
N LYS A 5 46.44 37.16 19.26
CA LYS A 5 45.54 36.00 19.39
C LYS A 5 44.06 36.26 19.02
N THR A 6 43.63 37.52 19.03
CA THR A 6 42.23 37.89 18.75
C THR A 6 41.90 37.90 17.25
N HIS A 7 42.85 38.21 16.37
CA HIS A 7 42.64 38.23 14.92
C HIS A 7 42.48 36.86 14.28
N ASN A 8 43.09 35.83 14.86
CA ASN A 8 42.97 34.46 14.32
C ASN A 8 41.69 33.75 14.71
N VAL A 9 41.06 34.12 15.80
CA VAL A 9 39.73 33.60 16.21
C VAL A 9 38.65 34.22 15.34
N LEU A 10 38.74 35.51 15.05
CA LEU A 10 37.73 36.21 14.21
C LEU A 10 37.80 35.73 12.75
N ARG A 11 38.99 35.46 12.19
CA ARG A 11 39.16 34.87 10.84
C ARG A 11 38.67 33.43 10.76
N ARG A 12 38.78 32.65 11.82
CA ARG A 12 38.22 31.26 11.87
C ARG A 12 36.72 31.27 12.06
N LEU A 13 36.14 32.23 12.78
CA LEU A 13 34.66 32.40 12.87
C LEU A 13 34.08 32.93 11.56
N LEU A 14 34.70 33.87 10.83
CA LEU A 14 34.24 34.30 9.51
C LEU A 14 34.33 33.21 8.45
N ALA A 15 35.35 32.34 8.50
CA ALA A 15 35.47 31.20 7.57
C ALA A 15 34.42 30.15 7.84
N PHE A 16 33.98 29.98 9.11
CA PHE A 16 32.91 29.03 9.45
C PHE A 16 31.51 29.54 9.08
N VAL A 17 31.25 30.83 9.13
CA VAL A 17 30.00 31.48 8.72
C VAL A 17 29.85 31.51 7.19
N LEU A 18 30.96 31.61 6.43
CA LEU A 18 30.90 31.60 4.95
C LEU A 18 30.75 30.18 4.36
N ILE A 19 31.12 29.12 5.09
CA ILE A 19 30.97 27.74 4.61
C ILE A 19 29.53 27.23 4.81
N VAL A 20 28.79 27.81 5.78
CA VAL A 20 27.37 27.46 6.00
C VAL A 20 26.43 28.12 5.00
N SER A 21 26.86 29.20 4.32
CA SER A 21 26.04 29.91 3.32
C SER A 21 26.19 29.42 1.88
N LEU A 22 27.00 28.38 1.62
CA LEU A 22 27.21 27.78 0.31
C LEU A 22 26.78 26.29 0.23
N LEU A 23 25.93 25.85 1.16
CA LEU A 23 25.19 24.61 0.94
C LEU A 23 24.13 24.88 -0.12
N PRO A 24 24.09 24.09 -1.21
CA PRO A 24 23.05 24.28 -2.21
C PRO A 24 21.68 24.12 -1.56
N LEU A 25 20.83 25.12 -1.70
CA LEU A 25 19.40 25.04 -1.49
C LEU A 25 18.82 24.06 -2.52
N GLY A 26 18.94 22.79 -2.24
CA GLY A 26 18.49 21.78 -3.15
C GLY A 26 18.44 20.42 -2.46
N TYR A 27 17.43 20.22 -1.74
CA TYR A 27 16.66 19.03 -1.34
C TYR A 27 16.09 19.31 0.03
N ALA A 28 15.08 20.16 0.08
CA ALA A 28 14.07 20.02 1.10
C ALA A 28 13.35 18.69 0.77
N GLY A 29 13.96 17.57 1.17
CA GLY A 29 13.20 16.37 1.41
C GLY A 29 12.06 16.81 2.33
N ASN A 30 10.81 16.66 1.89
CA ASN A 30 9.66 16.88 2.72
C ASN A 30 9.86 16.03 3.98
N VAL A 31 10.38 16.64 5.04
CA VAL A 31 10.21 16.12 6.39
C VAL A 31 8.72 16.26 6.62
N MET A 32 7.99 15.19 6.34
CA MET A 32 6.58 15.09 6.74
C MET A 32 6.58 15.34 8.23
N ALA A 33 6.03 16.48 8.64
CA ALA A 33 5.72 16.71 10.05
C ALA A 33 4.95 15.47 10.51
N ALA A 34 5.38 14.86 11.62
CA ALA A 34 4.71 13.70 12.16
C ALA A 34 3.25 14.08 12.38
N THR A 35 2.36 13.63 11.49
CA THR A 35 0.94 13.89 11.61
C THR A 35 0.44 13.06 12.78
N THR A 36 0.05 13.72 13.86
CA THR A 36 -0.65 13.09 14.98
C THR A 36 -2.06 12.78 14.52
N GLY A 37 -2.39 11.51 14.31
CA GLY A 37 -3.72 11.12 13.88
C GLY A 37 -3.77 9.67 13.38
N THR A 38 -4.97 9.22 13.08
CA THR A 38 -5.21 7.92 12.44
C THR A 38 -5.91 8.13 11.10
N ARG A 39 -5.59 7.27 10.14
CA ARG A 39 -6.26 7.19 8.85
C ARG A 39 -7.12 5.94 8.81
N ASN A 40 -8.34 6.05 8.31
CA ASN A 40 -9.18 4.92 7.99
C ASN A 40 -8.92 4.47 6.56
N VAL A 41 -8.65 3.18 6.38
CA VAL A 41 -8.48 2.58 5.07
C VAL A 41 -9.41 1.39 4.90
N SER A 42 -9.68 1.02 3.65
CA SER A 42 -10.44 -0.17 3.28
C SER A 42 -9.60 -1.03 2.34
N ILE A 43 -9.59 -2.34 2.57
CA ILE A 43 -8.92 -3.31 1.71
C ILE A 43 -9.90 -4.38 1.26
N GLN A 44 -9.67 -4.92 0.06
CA GLN A 44 -10.42 -6.07 -0.41
C GLN A 44 -9.65 -7.35 -0.08
N VAL A 45 -10.27 -8.26 0.65
CA VAL A 45 -9.70 -9.54 1.05
C VAL A 45 -10.64 -10.68 0.68
N THR A 46 -10.12 -11.89 0.52
CA THR A 46 -10.94 -13.10 0.49
C THR A 46 -10.88 -13.76 1.86
N TYR A 47 -12.04 -13.99 2.46
CA TYR A 47 -12.15 -14.70 3.73
C TYR A 47 -11.94 -16.20 3.54
N GLY A 48 -11.32 -16.86 4.52
CA GLY A 48 -11.10 -18.29 4.57
C GLY A 48 -11.61 -18.89 5.88
N GLN A 49 -12.85 -18.57 6.29
CA GLN A 49 -13.38 -19.00 7.60
C GLN A 49 -13.53 -20.53 7.72
N THR A 50 -13.79 -21.23 6.62
CA THR A 50 -13.82 -22.71 6.66
C THR A 50 -12.48 -23.28 7.06
N ASP A 51 -11.38 -22.80 6.46
CA ASP A 51 -10.04 -23.24 6.79
C ASP A 51 -9.63 -22.81 8.21
N ALA A 52 -10.00 -21.57 8.61
CA ALA A 52 -9.78 -21.09 9.97
C ALA A 52 -10.41 -22.03 11.00
N ARG A 53 -11.66 -22.44 10.81
CA ARG A 53 -12.36 -23.34 11.73
C ARG A 53 -11.77 -24.76 11.77
N ASN A 54 -11.09 -25.21 10.71
CA ASN A 54 -10.39 -26.50 10.71
C ASN A 54 -9.21 -26.52 11.71
N VAL A 55 -8.55 -25.38 11.95
CA VAL A 55 -7.45 -25.26 12.93
C VAL A 55 -7.92 -25.55 14.35
N TYR A 56 -9.15 -25.15 14.71
CA TYR A 56 -9.73 -25.43 16.03
C TYR A 56 -9.71 -26.92 16.41
N GLY A 57 -10.08 -27.78 15.49
CA GLY A 57 -10.03 -29.24 15.71
C GLY A 57 -8.60 -29.75 15.96
N MET A 58 -7.61 -29.17 15.27
CA MET A 58 -6.21 -29.52 15.40
C MET A 58 -5.65 -29.07 16.75
N ILE A 59 -5.96 -27.86 17.21
CA ILE A 59 -5.57 -27.36 18.54
C ILE A 59 -6.14 -28.28 19.63
N ASN A 60 -7.43 -28.61 19.57
CA ASN A 60 -8.04 -29.48 20.57
C ASN A 60 -7.53 -30.93 20.49
N SER A 61 -7.11 -31.41 19.34
CA SER A 61 -6.46 -32.71 19.19
C SER A 61 -5.09 -32.70 19.89
N MET A 62 -4.28 -31.66 19.68
CA MET A 62 -3.02 -31.45 20.37
C MET A 62 -3.19 -31.37 21.89
N ARG A 63 -4.17 -30.62 22.39
CA ARG A 63 -4.45 -30.48 23.83
C ARG A 63 -4.83 -31.80 24.52
N ARG A 64 -5.45 -32.74 23.79
CA ARG A 64 -5.83 -34.05 24.30
C ARG A 64 -4.74 -35.12 24.17
N ASN A 65 -3.76 -34.91 23.32
CA ASN A 65 -2.69 -35.86 23.06
C ASN A 65 -1.53 -35.65 24.06
N LEU A 66 -1.43 -36.47 25.08
CA LEU A 66 -0.39 -36.34 26.12
C LEU A 66 1.04 -36.39 25.58
N SER A 67 1.27 -37.08 24.46
CA SER A 67 2.60 -37.12 23.85
C SER A 67 2.95 -35.84 23.07
N ASP A 68 1.96 -35.01 22.79
CA ASP A 68 2.07 -33.77 22.00
C ASP A 68 1.85 -32.49 22.84
N ALA A 69 1.08 -32.62 23.93
CA ALA A 69 0.78 -31.51 24.83
C ALA A 69 1.93 -31.21 25.79
N TRP A 70 3.02 -30.69 25.28
CA TRP A 70 4.21 -30.34 26.06
C TRP A 70 4.87 -29.07 25.51
N TYR A 71 5.68 -28.39 26.29
CA TYR A 71 6.61 -27.34 25.86
C TYR A 71 7.90 -27.40 26.67
N TRP A 72 8.99 -26.80 26.17
CA TRP A 72 10.23 -26.71 26.91
C TRP A 72 10.09 -25.76 28.09
N ASP A 73 10.73 -26.09 29.20
CA ASP A 73 10.96 -25.16 30.31
C ASP A 73 12.04 -24.15 29.92
N ALA A 74 12.13 -23.03 30.63
CA ALA A 74 13.08 -21.96 30.36
C ALA A 74 14.56 -22.43 30.34
N ASN A 75 14.86 -23.60 30.94
CA ASN A 75 16.18 -24.22 30.93
C ASN A 75 16.51 -24.91 29.60
N ASN A 76 15.53 -25.16 28.72
CA ASN A 76 15.63 -25.91 27.47
C ASN A 76 16.10 -27.37 27.59
N TYR A 77 16.04 -27.97 28.77
CA TYR A 77 16.44 -29.37 29.03
C TYR A 77 15.29 -30.22 29.53
N THR A 78 14.33 -29.62 30.22
CA THR A 78 13.14 -30.30 30.74
C THR A 78 11.91 -29.87 29.99
N LYS A 79 10.89 -30.74 29.95
CA LYS A 79 9.59 -30.43 29.30
C LYS A 79 8.52 -30.35 30.35
N THR A 80 7.71 -29.34 30.28
CA THR A 80 6.41 -29.30 30.97
C THR A 80 5.40 -30.03 30.11
N TYR A 81 4.81 -31.10 30.67
CA TYR A 81 3.71 -31.84 30.06
C TYR A 81 2.37 -31.29 30.60
N CYS A 82 1.51 -30.87 29.65
CA CYS A 82 0.22 -30.28 29.96
C CYS A 82 -0.85 -31.40 30.08
N ASN A 83 -0.92 -32.00 31.23
CA ASN A 83 -1.87 -33.08 31.49
C ASN A 83 -3.27 -32.51 31.78
N ASN A 84 -4.33 -33.19 31.36
CA ASN A 84 -5.72 -32.90 31.66
C ASN A 84 -6.20 -31.49 31.15
N LEU A 85 -5.64 -31.00 30.04
CA LEU A 85 -6.16 -29.81 29.42
C LEU A 85 -7.59 -30.02 28.95
N GLN A 86 -8.47 -29.11 29.36
CA GLN A 86 -9.83 -29.09 28.83
C GLN A 86 -9.81 -28.61 27.38
N PRO A 87 -10.68 -29.13 26.52
CA PRO A 87 -10.81 -28.59 25.16
C PRO A 87 -11.26 -27.12 25.21
N LEU A 88 -10.71 -26.34 24.30
CA LEU A 88 -11.23 -24.98 24.07
C LEU A 88 -12.61 -25.04 23.44
N THR A 89 -13.44 -24.06 23.73
CA THR A 89 -14.69 -23.82 23.04
C THR A 89 -14.46 -22.89 21.85
N TYR A 90 -15.01 -23.20 20.68
CA TYR A 90 -14.98 -22.25 19.57
C TYR A 90 -15.93 -21.08 19.87
N ASP A 91 -15.40 -19.88 19.87
CA ASP A 91 -16.15 -18.65 20.19
C ASP A 91 -16.29 -17.77 18.92
N TYR A 92 -17.54 -17.62 18.46
CA TYR A 92 -17.84 -16.83 17.25
C TYR A 92 -17.71 -15.32 17.46
N ALA A 93 -17.60 -14.81 18.69
CA ALA A 93 -17.22 -13.43 18.94
C ALA A 93 -15.71 -13.25 18.82
N LEU A 94 -14.90 -14.19 19.36
CA LEU A 94 -13.46 -14.22 19.14
C LEU A 94 -13.10 -14.43 17.66
N GLU A 95 -13.90 -15.22 16.92
CA GLU A 95 -13.70 -15.33 15.46
C GLU A 95 -13.78 -13.96 14.79
N GLN A 96 -14.69 -13.07 15.19
CA GLN A 96 -14.77 -11.73 14.61
C GLN A 96 -13.55 -10.88 14.98
N VAL A 97 -13.04 -11.02 16.21
CA VAL A 97 -11.75 -10.41 16.61
C VAL A 97 -10.63 -10.90 15.71
N ALA A 98 -10.50 -12.23 15.57
CA ALA A 98 -9.45 -12.85 14.77
C ALA A 98 -9.54 -12.48 13.28
N MET A 99 -10.75 -12.41 12.70
CA MET A 99 -10.96 -11.98 11.32
C MET A 99 -10.57 -10.51 11.09
N LYS A 100 -10.91 -9.63 12.05
CA LYS A 100 -10.48 -8.23 12.02
C LYS A 100 -8.96 -8.13 12.11
N ARG A 101 -8.35 -8.84 13.05
CA ARG A 101 -6.91 -8.86 13.22
C ARG A 101 -6.20 -9.46 12.00
N ALA A 102 -6.75 -10.50 11.37
CA ALA A 102 -6.20 -11.07 10.14
C ALA A 102 -6.13 -10.02 9.00
N ALA A 103 -7.15 -9.17 8.87
CA ALA A 103 -7.11 -8.04 7.92
C ALA A 103 -6.11 -6.94 8.35
N GLU A 104 -5.96 -6.67 9.65
CA GLU A 104 -5.00 -5.70 10.17
C GLU A 104 -3.55 -6.17 9.97
N ILE A 105 -3.22 -7.46 10.24
CA ILE A 105 -1.87 -7.99 10.03
C ILE A 105 -1.53 -8.13 8.53
N ALA A 106 -2.51 -8.13 7.64
CA ALA A 106 -2.28 -8.04 6.21
C ALA A 106 -1.67 -6.68 5.79
N LEU A 107 -1.88 -5.64 6.58
CA LEU A 107 -1.25 -4.33 6.40
C LEU A 107 0.01 -4.16 7.26
N SER A 108 0.02 -4.68 8.50
CA SER A 108 1.13 -4.56 9.44
C SER A 108 1.25 -5.85 10.25
N TYR A 109 2.18 -6.74 9.87
CA TYR A 109 2.39 -8.04 10.51
C TYR A 109 3.05 -7.87 11.88
N SER A 110 2.20 -7.65 12.88
CA SER A 110 2.62 -7.34 14.25
C SER A 110 1.49 -7.60 15.25
N HIS A 111 1.84 -7.92 16.50
CA HIS A 111 0.92 -7.91 17.63
C HIS A 111 0.48 -6.49 18.03
N THR A 112 1.25 -5.47 17.63
CA THR A 112 0.79 -4.08 17.68
C THR A 112 -0.09 -3.83 16.45
N ARG A 113 -1.30 -3.31 16.67
CA ARG A 113 -2.26 -3.01 15.60
C ARG A 113 -1.76 -1.85 14.74
N PRO A 114 -2.21 -1.73 13.49
CA PRO A 114 -1.79 -0.63 12.60
C PRO A 114 -2.01 0.77 13.18
N ASN A 115 -3.02 0.93 14.05
CA ASN A 115 -3.31 2.19 14.75
C ASN A 115 -2.39 2.48 15.96
N GLY A 116 -1.42 1.60 16.23
CA GLY A 116 -0.46 1.73 17.34
C GLY A 116 -0.95 1.17 18.67
N THR A 117 -2.18 0.67 18.77
CA THR A 117 -2.68 0.04 20.01
C THR A 117 -2.28 -1.43 20.08
N ASN A 118 -2.41 -2.02 21.26
CA ASN A 118 -2.13 -3.45 21.45
C ASN A 118 -3.26 -4.32 20.87
N TYR A 119 -2.95 -5.56 20.41
CA TYR A 119 -3.91 -6.49 19.80
C TYR A 119 -5.17 -6.70 20.65
N TYR A 120 -5.05 -6.80 21.96
CA TYR A 120 -6.19 -7.07 22.86
C TYR A 120 -7.25 -5.97 22.83
N THR A 121 -6.96 -4.75 22.34
CA THR A 121 -7.98 -3.71 22.19
C THR A 121 -9.05 -4.11 21.15
N ALA A 122 -8.73 -5.01 20.22
CA ALA A 122 -9.68 -5.54 19.26
C ALA A 122 -10.79 -6.40 19.90
N TYR A 123 -10.53 -6.98 21.08
CA TYR A 123 -11.49 -7.80 21.79
C TYR A 123 -12.70 -6.96 22.25
N SER A 124 -12.46 -5.89 22.98
CA SER A 124 -13.53 -5.03 23.49
C SER A 124 -14.32 -4.36 22.36
N GLU A 125 -13.70 -4.05 21.23
CA GLU A 125 -14.35 -3.54 20.03
C GLU A 125 -15.35 -4.53 19.40
N ASN A 126 -15.21 -5.84 19.70
CA ASN A 126 -16.09 -6.91 19.27
C ASN A 126 -16.93 -7.52 20.41
N GLY A 127 -17.02 -6.81 21.53
CA GLY A 127 -17.82 -7.21 22.69
C GLY A 127 -17.27 -8.40 23.48
N VAL A 128 -15.97 -8.70 23.36
CA VAL A 128 -15.29 -9.75 24.11
C VAL A 128 -14.55 -9.11 25.29
N TYR A 129 -14.85 -9.57 26.50
CA TYR A 129 -14.23 -9.11 27.73
C TYR A 129 -13.71 -10.32 28.50
N ALA A 130 -12.39 -10.40 28.66
CA ALA A 130 -11.74 -11.50 29.35
C ALA A 130 -10.64 -10.98 30.27
N GLY A 131 -10.24 -11.78 31.24
CA GLY A 131 -9.16 -11.45 32.16
C GLY A 131 -7.79 -11.85 31.63
N VAL A 132 -7.75 -12.81 30.69
CA VAL A 132 -6.51 -13.33 30.08
C VAL A 132 -6.73 -13.48 28.58
N TYR A 133 -5.79 -12.95 27.81
CA TYR A 133 -5.78 -12.93 26.36
C TYR A 133 -4.47 -13.48 25.82
N ALA A 134 -4.49 -14.07 24.63
CA ALA A 134 -3.30 -14.30 23.81
C ALA A 134 -3.65 -14.29 22.34
N GLU A 135 -2.68 -13.89 21.52
CA GLU A 135 -2.77 -13.89 20.07
C GLU A 135 -1.62 -14.68 19.48
N ASN A 136 -1.90 -15.58 18.53
CA ASN A 136 -0.93 -16.16 17.62
C ASN A 136 -1.17 -15.58 16.24
N ILE A 137 -0.10 -15.23 15.51
CA ILE A 137 -0.19 -14.72 14.15
C ILE A 137 0.67 -15.56 13.21
N GLY A 138 0.15 -15.81 12.00
CA GLY A 138 0.84 -16.57 10.96
C GLY A 138 0.68 -15.93 9.60
N VAL A 139 1.69 -16.06 8.75
CA VAL A 139 1.66 -15.51 7.40
C VAL A 139 2.20 -16.53 6.39
N ASN A 140 1.55 -16.54 5.20
CA ASN A 140 1.93 -17.33 4.04
C ASN A 140 1.80 -18.86 4.21
N TYR A 141 0.98 -19.31 5.15
CA TYR A 141 0.59 -20.74 5.24
C TYR A 141 -0.67 -20.96 4.41
N SER A 142 -0.57 -21.83 3.40
CA SER A 142 -1.65 -22.02 2.42
C SER A 142 -2.78 -22.92 2.90
N SER A 143 -2.69 -23.51 4.11
CA SER A 143 -3.72 -24.38 4.66
C SER A 143 -3.72 -24.36 6.19
N ALA A 144 -4.83 -24.78 6.79
CA ALA A 144 -4.97 -24.97 8.22
C ALA A 144 -3.89 -25.90 8.81
N SER A 145 -3.58 -27.00 8.13
CA SER A 145 -2.53 -27.93 8.55
C SER A 145 -1.14 -27.31 8.51
N ALA A 146 -0.85 -26.55 7.46
CA ALA A 146 0.46 -25.90 7.34
C ALA A 146 0.65 -24.85 8.45
N LEU A 147 -0.39 -24.07 8.74
CA LEU A 147 -0.39 -23.12 9.85
C LEU A 147 -0.18 -23.84 11.19
N HIS A 148 -1.05 -24.80 11.51
CA HIS A 148 -1.02 -25.49 12.79
C HIS A 148 0.35 -26.18 13.03
N ASN A 149 0.91 -26.85 12.01
CA ASN A 149 2.22 -27.47 12.11
C ASN A 149 3.34 -26.45 12.39
N ALA A 150 3.25 -25.26 11.81
CA ALA A 150 4.22 -24.21 12.10
C ALA A 150 4.06 -23.66 13.53
N MET A 151 2.83 -23.41 13.98
CA MET A 151 2.52 -22.90 15.32
C MET A 151 2.78 -23.91 16.45
N ARG A 152 2.91 -25.19 16.11
CA ARG A 152 3.36 -26.22 17.07
C ARG A 152 4.80 -25.98 17.57
N GLU A 153 5.65 -25.34 16.77
CA GLU A 153 7.02 -24.96 17.15
C GLU A 153 7.80 -26.15 17.76
N ASP A 154 7.58 -27.36 17.23
CA ASP A 154 8.11 -28.63 17.78
C ASP A 154 9.63 -28.64 17.93
N ASN A 155 10.34 -27.97 17.00
CA ASN A 155 11.80 -27.93 16.94
C ASN A 155 12.39 -26.67 17.58
N ALA A 156 11.57 -25.77 18.12
CA ALA A 156 12.02 -24.56 18.78
C ALA A 156 12.42 -24.82 20.25
N ASN A 157 13.25 -23.94 20.79
CA ASN A 157 13.53 -23.89 22.23
C ASN A 157 12.39 -23.15 22.96
N TYR A 158 12.50 -22.98 24.28
CA TYR A 158 11.48 -22.31 25.10
C TYR A 158 11.09 -20.93 24.55
N SER A 159 12.07 -20.10 24.20
CA SER A 159 11.79 -18.73 23.70
C SER A 159 11.07 -18.73 22.35
N GLY A 160 11.25 -19.77 21.54
CA GLY A 160 10.59 -19.90 20.25
C GLY A 160 9.29 -20.71 20.30
N GLN A 161 8.80 -21.11 21.48
CA GLN A 161 7.55 -21.89 21.63
C GLN A 161 6.40 -21.02 22.20
N GLU A 162 6.34 -19.76 21.86
CA GLU A 162 5.29 -18.86 22.36
C GLU A 162 3.91 -19.24 21.85
N GLN A 163 3.79 -19.51 20.57
CA GLN A 163 2.52 -19.88 19.94
C GLN A 163 2.05 -21.25 20.45
N ARG A 164 2.97 -22.20 20.59
CA ARG A 164 2.70 -23.51 21.19
C ARG A 164 2.17 -23.38 22.62
N ARG A 165 2.82 -22.55 23.45
CA ARG A 165 2.40 -22.33 24.85
C ARG A 165 1.02 -21.68 24.93
N ASN A 166 0.68 -20.78 24.00
CA ASN A 166 -0.68 -20.22 23.93
C ASN A 166 -1.72 -21.31 23.66
N MET A 167 -1.49 -22.19 22.66
CA MET A 167 -2.38 -23.30 22.38
C MET A 167 -2.55 -24.28 23.55
N LEU A 168 -1.52 -24.43 24.39
CA LEU A 168 -1.50 -25.37 25.53
C LEU A 168 -1.78 -24.72 26.89
N ASN A 169 -2.07 -23.43 26.92
CA ASN A 169 -2.35 -22.73 28.18
C ASN A 169 -3.69 -23.22 28.78
N SER A 170 -3.62 -23.66 30.05
CA SER A 170 -4.77 -24.17 30.80
C SER A 170 -5.75 -23.07 31.22
N GLN A 171 -5.33 -21.81 31.22
CA GLN A 171 -6.20 -20.68 31.56
C GLN A 171 -7.21 -20.33 30.48
N PHE A 172 -6.93 -20.71 29.23
CA PHE A 172 -7.84 -20.42 28.13
C PHE A 172 -8.97 -21.45 28.06
N THR A 173 -10.17 -20.95 27.84
CA THR A 173 -11.42 -21.72 27.67
C THR A 173 -12.05 -21.53 26.31
N ALA A 174 -11.64 -20.49 25.57
CA ALA A 174 -12.18 -20.13 24.26
C ALA A 174 -11.09 -19.83 23.25
N VAL A 175 -11.40 -20.08 21.98
CA VAL A 175 -10.57 -19.69 20.83
C VAL A 175 -11.46 -19.26 19.69
N GLY A 176 -11.04 -18.20 18.98
CA GLY A 176 -11.54 -17.79 17.67
C GLY A 176 -10.39 -17.69 16.68
N ILE A 177 -10.63 -18.07 15.43
CA ILE A 177 -9.57 -18.14 14.42
C ILE A 177 -9.99 -17.35 13.19
N GLY A 178 -9.08 -16.52 12.68
CA GLY A 178 -9.25 -15.71 11.48
C GLY A 178 -8.29 -16.11 10.39
N HIS A 179 -8.77 -16.10 9.16
CA HIS A 179 -7.96 -16.29 7.96
C HIS A 179 -8.45 -15.36 6.87
N VAL A 180 -7.53 -14.59 6.31
CA VAL A 180 -7.76 -13.79 5.09
C VAL A 180 -6.66 -14.04 4.07
N TYR A 181 -7.05 -13.98 2.81
CA TYR A 181 -6.15 -13.93 1.68
C TYR A 181 -6.17 -12.51 1.12
N TYR A 182 -5.00 -11.87 1.06
CA TYR A 182 -4.84 -10.51 0.57
C TYR A 182 -3.60 -10.40 -0.31
N ASN A 183 -3.76 -9.85 -1.49
CA ASN A 183 -2.69 -9.52 -2.42
C ASN A 183 -1.65 -10.64 -2.64
N GLY A 184 -2.11 -11.91 -2.74
CA GLY A 184 -1.25 -13.07 -3.00
C GLY A 184 -0.78 -13.81 -1.75
N TYR A 185 -1.12 -13.37 -0.54
CA TYR A 185 -0.64 -13.95 0.71
C TYR A 185 -1.76 -14.32 1.66
N HIS A 186 -1.54 -15.34 2.47
CA HIS A 186 -2.43 -15.81 3.52
C HIS A 186 -2.02 -15.20 4.87
N TYR A 187 -2.99 -14.68 5.63
CA TYR A 187 -2.79 -14.11 6.95
C TYR A 187 -3.73 -14.78 7.94
N TRP A 188 -3.17 -15.24 9.05
CA TRP A 188 -3.86 -16.05 10.03
C TRP A 188 -3.70 -15.47 11.42
N VAL A 189 -4.76 -15.57 12.21
CA VAL A 189 -4.78 -15.16 13.62
C VAL A 189 -5.55 -16.19 14.44
N GLU A 190 -4.97 -16.61 15.56
CA GLU A 190 -5.65 -17.36 16.60
C GLU A 190 -5.78 -16.47 17.83
N GLU A 191 -7.01 -16.21 18.27
CA GLU A 191 -7.30 -15.41 19.47
C GLU A 191 -7.80 -16.31 20.58
N PHE A 192 -7.19 -16.20 21.75
CA PHE A 192 -7.49 -17.01 22.93
C PHE A 192 -8.04 -16.14 24.05
N ALA A 193 -9.00 -16.67 24.82
CA ALA A 193 -9.55 -16.00 26.00
C ALA A 193 -9.90 -17.00 27.08
N ASN A 194 -9.94 -16.53 28.35
CA ASN A 194 -10.43 -17.29 29.48
C ASN A 194 -11.95 -17.17 29.70
N THR A 195 -12.67 -16.61 28.74
CA THR A 195 -14.12 -16.42 28.74
C THR A 195 -14.70 -16.85 27.40
N VAL A 196 -15.84 -17.54 27.44
CA VAL A 196 -16.64 -17.87 26.24
C VAL A 196 -17.74 -16.82 26.13
N THR A 197 -17.78 -16.11 24.99
CA THR A 197 -18.75 -15.02 24.74
C THR A 197 -19.92 -15.49 23.89
N ARG A 198 -19.66 -16.18 22.78
CA ARG A 198 -20.70 -16.59 21.83
C ARG A 198 -20.43 -17.96 21.22
N THR A 199 -21.32 -18.91 21.48
CA THR A 199 -21.27 -20.27 20.94
C THR A 199 -22.24 -20.51 19.78
N SER A 200 -23.16 -19.56 19.51
CA SER A 200 -24.14 -19.71 18.42
C SER A 200 -23.44 -19.77 17.08
N TYR A 201 -23.63 -20.89 16.38
CA TYR A 201 -23.03 -21.15 15.07
C TYR A 201 -23.42 -20.07 14.06
N THR A 202 -22.45 -19.67 13.27
CA THR A 202 -22.61 -18.83 12.08
C THR A 202 -22.09 -19.57 10.86
N THR A 203 -22.74 -19.39 9.70
CA THR A 203 -22.23 -19.95 8.45
C THR A 203 -20.87 -19.33 8.11
N PRO A 204 -19.85 -20.14 7.77
CA PRO A 204 -18.54 -19.60 7.42
C PRO A 204 -18.61 -18.77 6.13
N ASN A 205 -17.97 -17.61 6.16
CA ASN A 205 -17.81 -16.75 4.99
C ASN A 205 -16.47 -17.07 4.30
N ASN A 206 -16.51 -17.40 3.00
CA ASN A 206 -15.31 -17.63 2.17
C ASN A 206 -15.31 -16.72 0.93
N GLN A 207 -16.05 -15.63 0.99
CA GLN A 207 -16.19 -14.70 -0.14
C GLN A 207 -15.14 -13.58 -0.10
N THR A 208 -14.88 -13.03 -1.28
CA THR A 208 -14.16 -11.77 -1.38
C THR A 208 -15.05 -10.65 -0.84
N THR A 209 -14.51 -9.86 0.07
CA THR A 209 -15.24 -8.78 0.75
C THR A 209 -14.32 -7.57 0.98
N THR A 210 -14.93 -6.42 1.20
CA THR A 210 -14.21 -5.22 1.61
C THR A 210 -14.24 -5.11 3.13
N VAL A 211 -13.06 -5.08 3.74
CA VAL A 211 -12.89 -4.74 5.16
C VAL A 211 -12.69 -3.24 5.26
N ASN A 212 -13.68 -2.58 5.85
CA ASN A 212 -13.72 -1.12 5.97
C ASN A 212 -13.17 -0.64 7.31
N ASN A 213 -12.76 0.63 7.36
CA ASN A 213 -12.41 1.35 8.58
C ASN A 213 -11.26 0.69 9.37
N ILE A 214 -10.28 0.12 8.68
CA ILE A 214 -9.03 -0.28 9.33
C ILE A 214 -8.28 1.01 9.67
N GLN A 215 -8.06 1.23 10.96
CA GLN A 215 -7.36 2.41 11.46
C GLN A 215 -5.86 2.21 11.40
N ILE A 216 -5.15 3.14 10.78
CA ILE A 216 -3.68 3.16 10.71
C ILE A 216 -3.20 4.46 11.33
N ALA A 217 -2.28 4.39 12.30
CA ALA A 217 -1.60 5.59 12.80
C ALA A 217 -0.78 6.20 11.65
N GLU A 218 -0.89 7.50 11.43
CA GLU A 218 -0.16 8.20 10.36
C GLU A 218 1.36 8.01 10.48
N SER A 219 1.88 7.92 11.70
CA SER A 219 3.29 7.63 11.97
C SER A 219 3.74 6.24 11.50
N ASN A 220 2.81 5.31 11.29
CA ASN A 220 3.08 3.97 10.82
C ASN A 220 3.05 3.86 9.28
N ILE A 221 2.58 4.89 8.58
CA ILE A 221 2.56 4.90 7.11
C ILE A 221 3.97 5.26 6.61
N THR A 222 4.61 4.31 5.95
CA THR A 222 5.98 4.47 5.43
C THR A 222 6.02 4.90 3.96
N SER A 223 4.94 4.67 3.23
CA SER A 223 4.76 5.12 1.84
C SER A 223 3.28 5.27 1.52
N ASP A 224 2.96 6.28 0.72
CA ASP A 224 1.61 6.58 0.26
C ASP A 224 1.70 7.14 -1.17
N GLN A 225 1.28 6.35 -2.14
CA GLN A 225 1.41 6.68 -3.56
C GLN A 225 0.11 6.38 -4.30
N ILE A 226 -0.20 7.20 -5.31
CA ILE A 226 -1.19 6.85 -6.32
C ILE A 226 -0.45 6.08 -7.42
N VAL A 227 -0.87 4.85 -7.64
CA VAL A 227 -0.34 3.98 -8.70
C VAL A 227 -1.25 4.11 -9.92
N VAL A 228 -0.65 4.31 -11.07
CA VAL A 228 -1.32 4.29 -12.37
C VAL A 228 -0.76 3.16 -13.22
N PRO A 229 -1.58 2.49 -14.05
CA PRO A 229 -1.09 1.50 -15.02
C PRO A 229 -0.04 2.11 -15.95
N SER A 230 0.95 1.31 -16.36
CA SER A 230 1.99 1.75 -17.28
C SER A 230 1.44 2.23 -18.63
N SER A 231 0.26 1.74 -19.04
CA SER A 231 -0.46 2.18 -20.24
C SER A 231 -0.96 3.63 -20.16
N ILE A 232 -1.10 4.21 -18.96
CA ILE A 232 -1.50 5.59 -18.75
C ILE A 232 -0.26 6.50 -18.72
N GLY A 233 0.77 6.07 -17.98
CA GLY A 233 2.01 6.83 -17.84
C GLY A 233 1.84 8.16 -17.08
N ASN A 234 2.80 9.06 -17.29
CA ASN A 234 2.82 10.40 -16.71
C ASN A 234 2.38 11.51 -17.67
N TYR A 235 1.96 11.15 -18.87
CA TYR A 235 1.41 12.01 -19.92
C TYR A 235 0.44 11.21 -20.79
N ILE A 236 -0.73 11.77 -21.05
CA ILE A 236 -1.78 11.13 -21.83
C ILE A 236 -1.96 11.88 -23.16
N GLN A 237 -1.87 11.15 -24.27
CA GLN A 237 -2.24 11.64 -25.57
C GLN A 237 -3.43 10.86 -26.11
N MET A 238 -4.48 11.57 -26.54
CA MET A 238 -5.73 10.98 -27.03
C MET A 238 -6.18 11.68 -28.31
N SER A 239 -6.88 10.98 -29.18
CA SER A 239 -7.69 11.60 -30.24
C SER A 239 -9.11 11.86 -29.72
N ALA A 240 -9.78 12.89 -30.24
CA ALA A 240 -11.18 13.15 -29.91
C ALA A 240 -12.04 11.90 -30.14
N GLY A 241 -12.89 11.55 -29.18
CA GLY A 241 -13.71 10.34 -29.13
C GLY A 241 -13.03 9.14 -28.49
N GLN A 242 -11.72 9.16 -28.23
CA GLN A 242 -11.05 8.06 -27.52
C GLN A 242 -11.41 8.04 -26.03
N THR A 243 -11.30 6.84 -25.46
CA THR A 243 -11.57 6.58 -24.05
C THR A 243 -10.39 5.81 -23.44
N ILE A 244 -9.98 6.21 -22.24
CA ILE A 244 -9.00 5.50 -21.42
C ILE A 244 -9.70 5.05 -20.13
N ASP A 245 -9.52 3.77 -19.77
CA ASP A 245 -10.03 3.22 -18.51
C ASP A 245 -9.02 3.52 -17.38
N LEU A 246 -9.51 4.19 -16.34
CA LEU A 246 -8.76 4.57 -15.15
C LEU A 246 -9.03 3.63 -13.96
N SER A 247 -9.84 2.56 -14.14
CA SER A 247 -10.19 1.62 -13.08
C SER A 247 -8.97 0.92 -12.45
N GLY A 248 -7.85 0.86 -13.19
CA GLY A 248 -6.58 0.35 -12.71
C GLY A 248 -5.76 1.33 -11.87
N CYS A 249 -6.25 2.56 -11.65
CA CYS A 249 -5.60 3.52 -10.76
C CYS A 249 -6.04 3.27 -9.33
N TYR A 250 -5.09 3.20 -8.40
CA TYR A 250 -5.39 2.95 -6.99
C TYR A 250 -4.40 3.63 -6.06
N GLU A 251 -4.81 3.81 -4.80
CA GLU A 251 -3.92 4.22 -3.73
C GLU A 251 -3.17 3.01 -3.18
N ASN A 252 -1.86 3.13 -3.03
CA ASN A 252 -0.97 2.12 -2.47
C ASN A 252 -0.33 2.67 -1.20
N ILE A 253 -0.69 2.11 -0.03
CA ILE A 253 -0.15 2.51 1.26
C ILE A 253 0.75 1.39 1.78
N LYS A 254 1.96 1.72 2.21
CA LYS A 254 2.82 0.81 2.98
C LYS A 254 2.81 1.23 4.44
N VAL A 255 2.66 0.24 5.30
CA VAL A 255 2.63 0.40 6.75
C VAL A 255 3.88 -0.26 7.35
N SER A 256 4.34 0.23 8.48
CA SER A 256 5.43 -0.40 9.24
C SER A 256 5.11 -1.89 9.49
N ASN A 257 6.14 -2.73 9.47
CA ASN A 257 6.05 -4.19 9.61
C ASN A 257 5.21 -4.89 8.51
N HIS A 258 4.94 -4.22 7.38
CA HIS A 258 4.28 -4.90 6.25
C HIS A 258 5.11 -6.09 5.77
N TRP A 259 4.44 -7.24 5.58
CA TRP A 259 5.07 -8.46 5.08
C TRP A 259 4.33 -8.99 3.85
N PRO A 260 5.06 -9.37 2.76
CA PRO A 260 6.47 -9.06 2.54
C PRO A 260 6.68 -7.56 2.27
N SER A 261 7.79 -7.00 2.74
CA SER A 261 8.03 -5.55 2.75
C SER A 261 7.98 -4.86 1.37
N ASN A 262 8.19 -5.64 0.30
CA ASN A 262 8.16 -5.17 -1.09
C ASN A 262 6.78 -5.31 -1.76
N ALA A 263 5.80 -5.98 -1.14
CA ALA A 263 4.48 -6.13 -1.72
C ALA A 263 3.70 -4.81 -1.71
N ASN A 264 2.79 -4.65 -2.66
CA ASN A 264 1.85 -3.53 -2.69
C ASN A 264 0.72 -3.76 -1.68
N CYS A 265 0.16 -2.66 -1.16
CA CYS A 265 -1.03 -2.66 -0.33
C CYS A 265 -2.10 -1.78 -1.00
N PRO A 266 -2.83 -2.31 -1.99
CA PRO A 266 -3.86 -1.55 -2.68
C PRO A 266 -5.03 -1.22 -1.75
N ILE A 267 -5.40 0.06 -1.68
CA ILE A 267 -6.54 0.55 -0.91
C ILE A 267 -7.75 0.68 -1.83
N VAL A 268 -8.90 0.22 -1.36
CA VAL A 268 -10.13 0.16 -2.16
C VAL A 268 -10.95 1.46 -2.12
N GLN A 269 -10.58 2.40 -1.27
CA GLN A 269 -11.19 3.73 -1.25
C GLN A 269 -10.92 4.41 -2.59
N GLY A 270 -11.89 4.42 -3.48
CA GLY A 270 -11.71 4.95 -4.84
C GLY A 270 -11.10 6.35 -4.88
N LEU A 271 -10.34 6.63 -5.93
CA LEU A 271 -9.80 7.95 -6.17
C LEU A 271 -10.90 8.88 -6.71
N ASN A 272 -10.92 10.12 -6.23
CA ASN A 272 -11.69 11.19 -6.87
C ASN A 272 -10.95 11.63 -8.13
N MET A 273 -11.63 11.57 -9.27
CA MET A 273 -11.03 11.82 -10.58
C MET A 273 -11.72 13.00 -11.24
N TYR A 274 -10.96 13.98 -11.70
CA TYR A 274 -11.50 15.12 -12.46
C TYR A 274 -10.45 15.68 -13.42
N VAL A 275 -10.91 16.49 -14.36
CA VAL A 275 -10.07 17.22 -15.32
C VAL A 275 -10.23 18.72 -15.15
N SER A 276 -9.18 19.48 -15.44
CA SER A 276 -9.19 20.94 -15.33
C SER A 276 -10.03 21.62 -16.41
N ASN A 277 -10.22 20.99 -17.57
CA ASN A 277 -11.03 21.54 -18.68
C ASN A 277 -11.92 20.41 -19.28
N THR A 278 -13.19 20.42 -18.86
CA THR A 278 -14.19 19.43 -19.30
C THR A 278 -14.62 19.57 -20.77
N ALA A 279 -14.36 20.70 -21.42
CA ALA A 279 -14.59 20.84 -22.85
C ALA A 279 -13.58 20.02 -23.68
N VAL A 280 -12.34 19.85 -23.17
CA VAL A 280 -11.28 19.07 -23.84
C VAL A 280 -11.44 17.58 -23.58
N ALA A 281 -11.63 17.19 -22.31
CA ALA A 281 -11.91 15.81 -21.91
C ALA A 281 -12.77 15.82 -20.63
N TYR A 282 -13.46 14.72 -20.35
CA TYR A 282 -14.29 14.59 -19.15
C TYR A 282 -14.23 13.17 -18.57
N ILE A 283 -14.62 13.04 -17.30
CA ILE A 283 -14.70 11.76 -16.60
C ILE A 283 -16.15 11.27 -16.61
N SER A 284 -16.33 9.99 -16.95
CA SER A 284 -17.60 9.27 -16.84
C SER A 284 -17.36 7.91 -16.20
N GLY A 285 -17.78 7.77 -14.94
CA GLY A 285 -17.40 6.63 -14.10
C GLY A 285 -15.87 6.58 -13.92
N THR A 286 -15.27 5.45 -14.30
CA THR A 286 -13.80 5.27 -14.29
C THR A 286 -13.15 5.58 -15.64
N LYS A 287 -13.84 6.25 -16.55
CA LYS A 287 -13.34 6.48 -17.92
C LYS A 287 -13.02 7.95 -18.13
N LEU A 288 -11.82 8.22 -18.65
CA LEU A 288 -11.45 9.51 -19.24
C LEU A 288 -11.84 9.49 -20.72
N ILE A 289 -12.68 10.43 -21.13
CA ILE A 289 -13.22 10.54 -22.48
C ILE A 289 -12.73 11.83 -23.12
N ALA A 290 -12.05 11.72 -24.26
CA ALA A 290 -11.60 12.86 -25.03
C ALA A 290 -12.76 13.45 -25.84
N ASN A 291 -12.98 14.78 -25.75
CA ASN A 291 -14.08 15.48 -26.40
C ASN A 291 -13.59 16.34 -27.57
N THR A 292 -12.84 17.39 -27.30
CA THR A 292 -12.33 18.31 -28.33
C THR A 292 -10.82 18.47 -28.23
N ALA A 293 -10.19 18.85 -29.36
CA ALA A 293 -8.75 19.14 -29.40
C ALA A 293 -8.39 20.24 -28.38
N GLY A 294 -7.30 20.03 -27.66
CA GLY A 294 -6.80 20.94 -26.63
C GLY A 294 -6.02 20.24 -25.54
N SER A 295 -5.62 21.01 -24.54
CA SER A 295 -4.89 20.51 -23.38
C SER A 295 -5.74 20.61 -22.12
N THR A 296 -5.64 19.60 -21.26
CA THR A 296 -6.25 19.58 -19.92
C THR A 296 -5.33 18.81 -18.97
N THR A 297 -5.68 18.77 -17.70
CA THR A 297 -4.95 18.01 -16.68
C THR A 297 -5.92 17.05 -16.01
N LEU A 298 -5.61 15.74 -16.05
CA LEU A 298 -6.28 14.75 -15.22
C LEU A 298 -5.71 14.85 -13.81
N THR A 299 -6.58 15.00 -12.82
CA THR A 299 -6.22 14.95 -11.41
C THR A 299 -6.83 13.72 -10.76
N LEU A 300 -5.97 12.88 -10.17
CA LEU A 300 -6.34 11.77 -9.32
C LEU A 300 -6.12 12.21 -7.88
N ASN A 301 -7.17 12.23 -7.08
CA ASN A 301 -7.13 12.72 -5.71
C ASN A 301 -7.62 11.66 -4.74
N ARG A 302 -6.96 11.54 -3.59
CA ARG A 302 -7.43 10.69 -2.49
C ARG A 302 -8.68 11.28 -1.85
N PRO A 303 -9.57 10.47 -1.25
CA PRO A 303 -10.76 10.97 -0.58
C PRO A 303 -10.49 11.99 0.53
N ASP A 304 -9.31 11.88 1.19
CA ASP A 304 -8.87 12.79 2.24
C ASP A 304 -8.23 14.10 1.73
N GLY A 305 -8.16 14.29 0.41
CA GLY A 305 -7.65 15.51 -0.22
C GLY A 305 -6.12 15.67 -0.22
N ARG A 306 -5.36 14.65 0.22
CA ARG A 306 -3.89 14.70 0.24
C ARG A 306 -3.32 14.75 -1.16
N ILE A 307 -2.05 15.17 -1.25
CA ILE A 307 -1.28 15.42 -2.48
C ILE A 307 -1.82 14.66 -3.71
N PRO A 308 -2.49 15.36 -4.63
CA PRO A 308 -3.05 14.75 -5.84
C PRO A 308 -1.94 14.35 -6.82
N LEU A 309 -2.20 13.33 -7.62
CA LEU A 309 -1.42 13.06 -8.82
C LEU A 309 -2.04 13.81 -10.00
N GLN A 310 -1.26 14.63 -10.68
CA GLN A 310 -1.67 15.37 -11.87
C GLN A 310 -0.96 14.82 -13.10
N ILE A 311 -1.74 14.50 -14.14
CA ILE A 311 -1.26 13.96 -15.40
C ILE A 311 -1.71 14.89 -16.53
N PRO A 312 -0.78 15.50 -17.27
CA PRO A 312 -1.14 16.28 -18.45
C PRO A 312 -1.83 15.42 -19.50
N VAL A 313 -2.88 15.95 -20.10
CA VAL A 313 -3.67 15.30 -21.14
C VAL A 313 -3.71 16.21 -22.39
N GLN A 314 -3.27 15.68 -23.51
CA GLN A 314 -3.38 16.34 -24.82
C GLN A 314 -4.40 15.59 -25.66
N VAL A 315 -5.45 16.26 -26.08
CA VAL A 315 -6.41 15.74 -27.05
C VAL A 315 -6.12 16.35 -28.39
N THR A 316 -5.92 15.49 -29.40
CA THR A 316 -5.83 15.87 -30.80
C THR A 316 -7.20 15.79 -31.46
N GLY A 317 -7.44 16.52 -32.56
CA GLY A 317 -8.68 16.43 -33.35
C GLY A 317 -8.90 14.99 -33.85
N ALA A 318 -10.15 14.62 -34.13
CA ALA A 318 -10.44 13.35 -34.78
C ALA A 318 -9.65 13.28 -36.10
N ASN A 319 -9.09 12.08 -36.38
CA ASN A 319 -8.35 11.83 -37.62
C ASN A 319 -9.28 11.98 -38.84
N ASN A 320 -9.57 13.21 -39.23
CA ASN A 320 -9.95 13.45 -40.63
C ASN A 320 -8.64 13.39 -41.44
N SER A 321 -8.57 12.54 -42.42
CA SER A 321 -7.40 12.27 -43.27
C SER A 321 -6.81 13.49 -43.99
N ASN A 322 -7.17 14.71 -43.59
CA ASN A 322 -6.69 15.99 -44.08
C ASN A 322 -6.18 16.94 -42.97
N ASN A 323 -5.91 16.49 -41.75
CA ASN A 323 -5.47 17.41 -40.70
C ASN A 323 -3.95 17.43 -40.56
N THR A 324 -3.41 18.61 -40.76
CA THR A 324 -2.07 19.06 -40.40
C THR A 324 -1.91 18.96 -38.86
N TYR A 325 -1.10 18.06 -38.40
CA TYR A 325 -0.75 17.94 -36.99
C TYR A 325 0.20 19.09 -36.62
N SER A 326 -0.19 19.94 -35.68
CA SER A 326 0.75 20.81 -34.98
C SER A 326 1.15 20.18 -33.65
N TYR A 327 2.37 19.70 -33.54
CA TYR A 327 2.92 19.25 -32.27
C TYR A 327 3.59 20.43 -31.56
N TYR A 328 3.12 20.81 -30.39
CA TYR A 328 3.91 21.64 -29.50
C TYR A 328 4.90 20.73 -28.77
N ILE A 329 6.17 20.84 -29.12
CA ILE A 329 7.25 20.12 -28.46
C ILE A 329 7.97 21.13 -27.58
N PRO A 330 7.71 21.15 -26.26
CA PRO A 330 8.44 22.04 -25.36
C PRO A 330 9.94 21.69 -25.43
N ASN A 331 10.79 22.70 -25.48
CA ASN A 331 12.26 22.58 -25.59
C ASN A 331 12.80 22.08 -26.93
N ALA A 332 12.02 22.11 -28.01
CA ALA A 332 12.59 21.93 -29.34
C ALA A 332 13.23 23.22 -29.84
N SER A 333 14.43 23.10 -30.41
CA SER A 333 15.07 24.18 -31.16
C SER A 333 14.96 23.90 -32.67
N VAL A 334 14.61 24.92 -33.41
CA VAL A 334 14.50 24.86 -34.86
C VAL A 334 15.72 25.55 -35.46
N GLY A 335 16.40 24.88 -36.41
CA GLY A 335 17.53 25.48 -37.11
C GLY A 335 17.08 26.63 -38.02
N THR A 336 18.01 27.49 -38.37
CA THR A 336 17.77 28.65 -39.26
C THR A 336 17.21 28.17 -40.61
N ILE A 337 16.06 28.68 -41.00
CA ILE A 337 15.53 28.52 -42.35
C ILE A 337 16.09 29.67 -43.18
N VAL A 338 16.88 29.32 -44.22
CA VAL A 338 17.45 30.32 -45.14
C VAL A 338 16.33 30.89 -46.01
N ASP A 339 16.34 32.21 -46.18
CA ASP A 339 15.40 32.89 -47.05
C ASP A 339 15.39 32.29 -48.47
N GLN A 340 14.19 32.03 -48.98
CA GLN A 340 13.98 31.41 -50.30
C GLN A 340 13.40 32.45 -51.25
N THR A 341 13.90 32.47 -52.47
CA THR A 341 13.29 33.29 -53.53
C THR A 341 12.19 32.47 -54.21
N TYR A 342 11.00 33.07 -54.34
CA TYR A 342 9.86 32.40 -55.00
C TYR A 342 10.16 32.19 -56.47
N THR A 343 10.05 30.92 -56.91
CA THR A 343 10.36 30.49 -58.30
C THR A 343 9.13 30.12 -59.11
N GLY A 344 7.91 30.34 -58.60
CA GLY A 344 6.66 29.91 -59.22
C GLY A 344 6.22 28.49 -58.87
N TYR A 345 7.02 27.76 -58.05
CA TYR A 345 6.76 26.39 -57.59
C TYR A 345 6.79 26.32 -56.07
N ASP A 346 6.27 25.21 -55.53
CA ASP A 346 6.32 24.95 -54.09
C ASP A 346 7.77 25.00 -53.57
N ILE A 347 8.00 25.84 -52.56
CA ILE A 347 9.27 25.95 -51.88
C ILE A 347 9.25 25.05 -50.62
N ARG A 348 10.16 24.10 -50.54
CA ARG A 348 10.30 23.15 -49.42
C ARG A 348 11.70 23.24 -48.80
N PRO A 349 11.97 24.26 -47.98
CA PRO A 349 13.27 24.39 -47.36
C PRO A 349 13.54 23.24 -46.38
N SER A 350 14.79 22.79 -46.30
CA SER A 350 15.19 21.83 -45.28
C SER A 350 15.19 22.47 -43.90
N VAL A 351 14.48 21.90 -42.96
CA VAL A 351 14.41 22.37 -41.56
C VAL A 351 14.97 21.32 -40.63
N SER A 352 15.91 21.71 -39.80
CA SER A 352 16.47 20.88 -38.77
C SER A 352 15.80 21.19 -37.42
N VAL A 353 15.37 20.15 -36.73
CA VAL A 353 14.74 20.27 -35.40
C VAL A 353 15.50 19.37 -34.43
N TRP A 354 15.82 19.90 -33.24
CA TRP A 354 16.47 19.18 -32.16
C TRP A 354 15.61 19.19 -30.92
N LEU A 355 15.57 18.05 -30.22
CA LEU A 355 14.92 17.90 -28.93
C LEU A 355 15.90 17.27 -27.95
N ASN A 356 16.19 17.93 -26.84
CA ASN A 356 17.13 17.44 -25.82
C ASN A 356 18.49 16.99 -26.37
N GLY A 357 19.04 17.70 -27.36
CA GLY A 357 20.32 17.39 -27.99
C GLY A 357 20.27 16.28 -29.05
N GLY A 358 19.11 15.67 -29.32
CA GLY A 358 18.88 14.69 -30.39
C GLY A 358 18.25 15.32 -31.63
N TYR A 359 18.70 14.91 -32.84
CA TYR A 359 18.15 15.37 -34.13
C TYR A 359 16.85 14.64 -34.44
N LEU A 360 15.80 15.40 -34.78
CA LEU A 360 14.52 14.85 -35.25
C LEU A 360 14.45 14.91 -36.77
N TYR A 361 14.26 13.76 -37.40
CA TYR A 361 14.06 13.69 -38.83
C TYR A 361 12.61 14.04 -39.18
N ALA A 362 12.40 15.14 -39.93
CA ALA A 362 11.08 15.48 -40.40
C ALA A 362 10.66 14.51 -41.54
N VAL A 363 9.49 13.92 -41.40
CA VAL A 363 8.96 12.95 -42.37
C VAL A 363 7.93 13.54 -43.35
N SER A 364 7.45 14.77 -43.14
CA SER A 364 6.48 15.42 -44.07
C SER A 364 6.44 16.92 -43.87
N TYR A 365 6.29 17.67 -44.94
CA TYR A 365 6.09 19.12 -44.98
C TYR A 365 4.68 19.44 -45.51
N THR A 366 3.99 20.35 -44.87
CA THR A 366 2.83 21.02 -45.46
C THR A 366 3.20 22.42 -45.89
N HIS A 367 2.51 22.89 -46.91
CA HIS A 367 2.80 24.13 -47.64
C HIS A 367 2.94 25.34 -46.73
N LEU A 368 4.07 26.07 -46.83
CA LEU A 368 4.14 27.45 -46.37
C LEU A 368 3.52 28.31 -47.50
N ARG A 369 2.38 28.94 -47.22
CA ARG A 369 1.86 30.03 -48.06
C ARG A 369 2.59 31.31 -47.68
N ALA A 370 3.14 31.97 -48.69
CA ALA A 370 3.62 33.34 -48.56
C ALA A 370 2.46 34.33 -48.35
#